data_77cb569bb6fa3f6a80c0231ea9632032
#
_entry.id   77cb569bb6fa3f6a80c0231ea9632032
#
_cell.length_a   1.000
_cell.length_b   1.000
_cell.length_c   1.000
_cell.angle_alpha   90.00
_cell.angle_beta   90.00
_cell.angle_gamma   90.00
#
_symmetry.space_group_name_H-M   'P 1'
#
loop_
_entity.id
_entity.type
_entity.pdbx_description
1 polymer ?
#
loop_
_entity_poly.entity_id
_entity_poly.type
_entity_poly.pdbx_seq_one_letter_code
_entity_poly.pdbx_strand_id
1 'polypeptide(L)'
;MSEPLLTTLDSIRRRSGTPAPGPIIREISPDGSQVRIVYSACSDTALPAIIRREVSRAFDMGADFEWKLYGHDRPPRLHTALLQAGLIAEDRETVLALDLRQLPETVESAMKVTSPAVRASVAQLADYAQISLQSGRSGVDAERSRLATTMTDDPDSLQVHIVYVDGSPVSAGRLLLDRPSAAAELAGGRTVPAHRRRGHFTTTVLSRIAAAIEAGAETLWVDALPTSALVLTKLGFTPVTWTQPYVADSAIESE
;
A
#
# COMPACT_ATOMS: atom_id res chain seq x y z
N MET A 1 -2.13 -10.52 -20.86
CA MET A 1 -1.58 -9.55 -19.94
C MET A 1 -1.06 -10.30 -18.73
N SER A 2 -0.12 -10.07 -18.25
CA SER A 2 1.27 -10.13 -18.48
C SER A 2 1.89 -10.86 -17.29
N GLU A 3 2.10 -12.16 -17.51
CA GLU A 3 2.89 -13.03 -16.62
C GLU A 3 4.19 -12.33 -16.11
N PRO A 4 4.88 -11.48 -16.92
CA PRO A 4 6.03 -10.73 -16.45
C PRO A 4 5.73 -9.76 -15.30
N LEU A 5 4.60 -9.04 -15.33
CA LEU A 5 4.24 -8.10 -14.25
C LEU A 5 3.89 -8.84 -12.96
N LEU A 6 3.16 -9.96 -13.03
CA LEU A 6 2.87 -10.79 -11.85
C LEU A 6 4.16 -11.34 -11.23
N THR A 7 5.09 -11.80 -12.08
CA THR A 7 6.41 -12.29 -11.62
C THR A 7 7.21 -11.18 -10.92
N THR A 8 7.18 -9.96 -11.45
CA THR A 8 7.83 -8.80 -10.82
C THR A 8 7.16 -8.46 -9.49
N LEU A 9 5.83 -8.40 -9.44
CA LEU A 9 5.06 -8.15 -8.22
C LEU A 9 5.40 -9.19 -7.14
N ASP A 10 5.39 -10.48 -7.48
CA ASP A 10 5.74 -11.55 -6.55
C ASP A 10 7.20 -11.48 -6.07
N SER A 11 8.10 -11.06 -6.94
CA SER A 11 9.50 -10.83 -6.57
C SER A 11 9.63 -9.71 -5.54
N ILE A 12 8.88 -8.61 -5.68
CA ILE A 12 8.83 -7.51 -4.72
C ILE A 12 8.25 -8.02 -3.39
N ARG A 13 7.08 -8.66 -3.42
CA ARG A 13 6.40 -9.22 -2.23
C ARG A 13 7.30 -10.20 -1.43
N ARG A 14 8.09 -11.02 -2.13
CA ARG A 14 9.02 -11.96 -1.48
C ARG A 14 10.20 -11.27 -0.79
N ARG A 15 10.55 -10.06 -1.21
CA ARG A 15 11.66 -9.29 -0.60
C ARG A 15 11.18 -8.31 0.46
N SER A 16 9.89 -7.96 0.50
CA SER A 16 9.37 -6.95 1.41
C SER A 16 9.36 -7.39 2.89
N GLY A 17 9.54 -8.70 3.14
CA GLY A 17 9.50 -9.23 4.50
C GLY A 17 10.48 -10.38 4.73
N THR A 18 10.29 -11.06 5.84
CA THR A 18 11.12 -12.20 6.27
C THR A 18 10.42 -13.53 5.95
N PRO A 19 11.14 -14.51 5.37
CA PRO A 19 10.63 -15.87 5.20
C PRO A 19 10.20 -16.47 6.53
N ALA A 20 9.03 -17.09 6.56
CA ALA A 20 8.48 -17.77 7.73
C ALA A 20 8.23 -19.26 7.43
N PRO A 21 8.15 -20.14 8.46
CA PRO A 21 7.85 -21.56 8.26
C PRO A 21 6.54 -21.76 7.49
N GLY A 22 6.56 -22.66 6.50
CA GLY A 22 5.57 -22.72 5.42
C GLY A 22 5.88 -21.62 4.40
N PRO A 23 5.68 -21.80 3.11
CA PRO A 23 6.14 -20.84 2.09
C PRO A 23 5.32 -19.53 2.12
N ILE A 24 5.55 -18.73 3.14
CA ILE A 24 4.96 -17.42 3.38
C ILE A 24 6.06 -16.38 3.63
N ILE A 25 5.78 -15.13 3.32
CA ILE A 25 6.61 -13.97 3.69
C ILE A 25 5.82 -13.12 4.68
N ARG A 26 6.45 -12.80 5.79
CA ARG A 26 5.90 -11.98 6.86
C ARG A 26 6.63 -10.64 6.94
N GLU A 27 5.88 -9.56 6.96
CA GLU A 27 6.33 -8.25 7.39
C GLU A 27 5.93 -8.03 8.85
N ILE A 28 6.82 -7.42 9.62
CA ILE A 28 6.53 -6.91 10.95
C ILE A 28 6.92 -5.44 10.94
N SER A 29 6.03 -4.56 11.38
CA SER A 29 6.34 -3.13 11.46
C SER A 29 7.53 -2.89 12.42
N PRO A 30 8.32 -1.83 12.22
CA PRO A 30 9.48 -1.54 13.07
C PRO A 30 9.16 -1.42 14.56
N ASP A 31 7.94 -0.94 14.89
CA ASP A 31 7.42 -0.83 16.26
C ASP A 31 6.79 -2.12 16.79
N GLY A 32 6.75 -3.18 15.98
CA GLY A 32 6.14 -4.46 16.34
C GLY A 32 4.61 -4.45 16.39
N SER A 33 3.95 -3.32 16.09
CA SER A 33 2.50 -3.16 16.24
C SER A 33 1.67 -3.80 15.13
N GLN A 34 2.29 -4.24 14.04
CA GLN A 34 1.61 -4.86 12.90
C GLN A 34 2.35 -6.10 12.41
N VAL A 35 1.63 -7.18 12.18
CA VAL A 35 2.10 -8.40 11.50
C VAL A 35 1.29 -8.59 10.24
N ARG A 36 1.95 -8.63 9.10
CA ARG A 36 1.32 -8.80 7.80
C ARG A 36 1.89 -10.00 7.06
N ILE A 37 1.05 -10.86 6.50
CA ILE A 37 1.45 -11.87 5.53
C ILE A 37 1.27 -11.29 4.13
N VAL A 38 2.37 -11.09 3.43
CA VAL A 38 2.39 -10.39 2.12
C VAL A 38 2.59 -11.31 0.94
N TYR A 39 2.97 -12.56 1.17
CA TYR A 39 3.12 -13.59 0.15
C TYR A 39 2.82 -14.97 0.72
N SER A 40 2.15 -15.82 -0.05
CA SER A 40 1.90 -17.22 0.32
C SER A 40 1.89 -18.14 -0.91
N ALA A 41 2.53 -19.31 -0.74
CA ALA A 41 2.52 -20.42 -1.69
C ALA A 41 2.33 -21.75 -0.94
N CYS A 42 1.42 -21.77 0.04
CA CYS A 42 1.17 -22.92 0.91
C CYS A 42 0.44 -24.03 0.17
N SER A 43 0.53 -25.27 0.69
CA SER A 43 -0.37 -26.35 0.29
C SER A 43 -1.71 -26.23 1.02
N ASP A 44 -2.79 -26.74 0.41
CA ASP A 44 -4.13 -26.78 1.02
C ASP A 44 -4.14 -27.41 2.41
N THR A 45 -3.37 -28.48 2.58
CA THR A 45 -3.31 -29.24 3.84
C THR A 45 -2.59 -28.49 4.96
N ALA A 46 -1.64 -27.64 4.64
CA ALA A 46 -0.86 -26.88 5.63
C ALA A 46 -1.55 -25.56 6.06
N LEU A 47 -2.46 -25.03 5.24
CA LEU A 47 -3.08 -23.72 5.45
C LEU A 47 -3.67 -23.50 6.83
N PRO A 48 -4.56 -24.39 7.37
CA PRO A 48 -5.20 -24.12 8.67
C PRO A 48 -4.20 -23.99 9.82
N ALA A 49 -3.12 -24.78 9.77
CA ALA A 49 -2.08 -24.71 10.80
C ALA A 49 -1.23 -23.45 10.67
N ILE A 50 -0.92 -23.03 9.43
CA ILE A 50 -0.14 -21.83 9.15
C ILE A 50 -0.94 -20.59 9.59
N ILE A 51 -2.22 -20.48 9.19
CA ILE A 51 -3.07 -19.33 9.54
C ILE A 51 -3.16 -19.19 11.08
N ARG A 52 -3.52 -20.27 11.79
CA ARG A 52 -3.59 -20.23 13.26
C ARG A 52 -2.28 -19.78 13.90
N ARG A 53 -1.15 -20.33 13.45
CA ARG A 53 0.17 -19.97 13.98
C ARG A 53 0.49 -18.48 13.78
N GLU A 54 0.18 -17.92 12.62
CA GLU A 54 0.49 -16.52 12.32
C GLU A 54 -0.45 -15.57 13.09
N VAL A 55 -1.72 -15.91 13.23
CA VAL A 55 -2.67 -15.17 14.06
C VAL A 55 -2.26 -15.22 15.53
N SER A 56 -1.94 -16.42 16.09
CA SER A 56 -1.46 -16.52 17.48
C SER A 56 -0.18 -15.73 17.70
N ARG A 57 0.74 -15.72 16.75
CA ARG A 57 1.96 -14.92 16.84
C ARG A 57 1.67 -13.43 16.96
N ALA A 58 0.77 -12.90 16.12
CA ALA A 58 0.39 -11.48 16.19
C ALA A 58 -0.26 -11.16 17.55
N PHE A 59 -1.14 -12.03 18.03
CA PHE A 59 -1.77 -11.90 19.33
C PHE A 59 -0.74 -11.89 20.47
N ASP A 60 0.22 -12.84 20.47
CA ASP A 60 1.29 -12.91 21.48
C ASP A 60 2.18 -11.65 21.50
N MET A 61 2.27 -10.95 20.36
CA MET A 61 2.99 -9.68 20.22
C MET A 61 2.14 -8.46 20.59
N GLY A 62 0.82 -8.62 20.81
CA GLY A 62 -0.12 -7.49 20.92
C GLY A 62 -0.21 -6.67 19.63
N ALA A 63 -0.03 -7.30 18.47
CA ALA A 63 0.04 -6.65 17.17
C ALA A 63 -1.25 -6.87 16.36
N ASP A 64 -1.60 -5.89 15.54
CA ASP A 64 -2.63 -6.05 14.51
C ASP A 64 -2.17 -7.09 13.48
N PHE A 65 -3.10 -7.94 13.05
CA PHE A 65 -2.82 -8.97 12.06
C PHE A 65 -3.54 -8.70 10.74
N GLU A 66 -2.81 -8.80 9.63
CA GLU A 66 -3.34 -8.74 8.29
C GLU A 66 -2.76 -9.87 7.42
N TRP A 67 -3.61 -10.61 6.73
CA TRP A 67 -3.20 -11.45 5.60
C TRP A 67 -3.63 -10.77 4.30
N LYS A 68 -2.66 -10.26 3.54
CA LYS A 68 -2.91 -9.62 2.25
C LYS A 68 -2.93 -10.68 1.14
N LEU A 69 -4.12 -11.11 0.75
CA LEU A 69 -4.35 -12.09 -0.31
C LEU A 69 -4.31 -11.39 -1.67
N TYR A 70 -3.62 -11.99 -2.63
CA TYR A 70 -3.65 -11.58 -4.05
C TYR A 70 -4.39 -12.60 -4.90
N GLY A 71 -5.02 -12.15 -6.01
CA GLY A 71 -5.87 -12.99 -6.86
C GLY A 71 -5.18 -14.18 -7.53
N HIS A 72 -3.84 -14.16 -7.58
CA HIS A 72 -3.01 -15.23 -8.13
C HIS A 72 -2.28 -16.06 -7.05
N ASP A 73 -2.51 -15.78 -5.76
CA ASP A 73 -1.91 -16.54 -4.66
C ASP A 73 -2.39 -17.99 -4.64
N ARG A 74 -1.56 -18.85 -4.10
CA ARG A 74 -1.82 -20.29 -3.95
C ARG A 74 -1.93 -20.65 -2.47
N PRO A 75 -2.76 -21.63 -2.15
CA PRO A 75 -3.68 -22.38 -3.02
C PRO A 75 -5.00 -21.62 -3.27
N PRO A 76 -5.82 -22.04 -4.24
CA PRO A 76 -7.11 -21.37 -4.56
C PRO A 76 -8.09 -21.31 -3.38
N ARG A 77 -7.95 -22.20 -2.39
CA ARG A 77 -8.77 -22.24 -1.16
C ARG A 77 -8.37 -21.22 -0.10
N LEU A 78 -7.31 -20.44 -0.31
CA LEU A 78 -6.78 -19.53 0.70
C LEU A 78 -7.86 -18.54 1.21
N HIS A 79 -8.65 -17.94 0.32
CA HIS A 79 -9.81 -17.11 0.70
C HIS A 79 -10.74 -17.81 1.70
N THR A 80 -11.18 -19.02 1.36
CA THR A 80 -12.10 -19.79 2.21
C THR A 80 -11.46 -20.16 3.55
N ALA A 81 -10.17 -20.53 3.53
CA ALA A 81 -9.45 -20.90 4.75
C ALA A 81 -9.27 -19.71 5.72
N LEU A 82 -9.03 -18.52 5.20
CA LEU A 82 -8.93 -17.28 6.01
C LEU A 82 -10.28 -16.97 6.69
N LEU A 83 -11.39 -17.05 5.96
CA LEU A 83 -12.74 -16.85 6.51
C LEU A 83 -13.08 -17.91 7.55
N GLN A 84 -12.75 -19.19 7.30
CA GLN A 84 -12.97 -20.28 8.26
C GLN A 84 -12.14 -20.16 9.52
N ALA A 85 -11.01 -19.46 9.45
CA ALA A 85 -10.19 -19.14 10.61
C ALA A 85 -10.69 -17.91 11.40
N GLY A 86 -11.83 -17.33 11.02
CA GLY A 86 -12.45 -16.21 11.70
C GLY A 86 -11.92 -14.82 11.26
N LEU A 87 -11.05 -14.75 10.23
CA LEU A 87 -10.61 -13.44 9.74
C LEU A 87 -11.73 -12.74 8.96
N ILE A 88 -11.74 -11.43 9.06
CA ILE A 88 -12.70 -10.55 8.38
C ILE A 88 -12.07 -10.05 7.09
N ALA A 89 -12.78 -10.25 5.96
CA ALA A 89 -12.37 -9.72 4.69
C ALA A 89 -12.70 -8.22 4.59
N GLU A 90 -11.71 -7.39 4.28
CA GLU A 90 -11.91 -5.99 3.95
C GLU A 90 -12.27 -5.80 2.47
N ASP A 91 -12.40 -4.53 2.04
CA ASP A 91 -12.70 -4.20 0.66
C ASP A 91 -11.61 -4.69 -0.29
N ARG A 92 -12.05 -5.27 -1.41
CA ARG A 92 -11.14 -5.68 -2.47
C ARG A 92 -10.61 -4.46 -3.21
N GLU A 93 -9.31 -4.48 -3.50
CA GLU A 93 -8.59 -3.47 -4.25
C GLU A 93 -8.11 -4.05 -5.59
N THR A 94 -8.07 -3.21 -6.62
CA THR A 94 -7.42 -3.55 -7.89
C THR A 94 -5.95 -3.19 -7.81
N VAL A 95 -5.07 -4.15 -8.06
CA VAL A 95 -3.64 -3.90 -8.21
C VAL A 95 -3.39 -3.37 -9.62
N LEU A 96 -2.95 -2.13 -9.71
CA LEU A 96 -2.66 -1.44 -10.96
C LEU A 96 -1.16 -1.20 -11.09
N ALA A 97 -0.66 -1.18 -12.33
CA ALA A 97 0.73 -0.83 -12.64
C ALA A 97 0.80 0.22 -13.76
N LEU A 98 1.82 1.07 -13.69
CA LEU A 98 2.19 2.04 -14.72
C LEU A 98 3.66 1.82 -15.11
N ASP A 99 3.94 1.64 -16.41
CA ASP A 99 5.30 1.65 -16.94
C ASP A 99 5.78 3.10 -17.04
N LEU A 100 6.74 3.48 -16.20
CA LEU A 100 7.27 4.84 -16.15
C LEU A 100 8.19 5.19 -17.31
N ARG A 101 8.65 4.18 -18.07
CA ARG A 101 9.46 4.38 -19.28
C ARG A 101 8.60 4.74 -20.50
N GLN A 102 7.29 4.54 -20.42
CA GLN A 102 6.33 4.76 -21.50
C GLN A 102 5.07 5.43 -20.98
N LEU A 103 5.21 6.68 -20.52
CA LEU A 103 4.07 7.42 -20.02
C LEU A 103 3.12 7.82 -21.17
N PRO A 104 1.80 7.84 -20.92
CA PRO A 104 0.85 8.48 -21.81
C PRO A 104 1.18 9.97 -21.98
N GLU A 105 1.12 10.48 -23.21
CA GLU A 105 1.38 11.91 -23.51
C GLU A 105 0.52 12.87 -22.67
N THR A 106 -0.71 12.45 -22.37
CA THR A 106 -1.62 13.21 -21.50
C THR A 106 -1.08 13.34 -20.07
N VAL A 107 -0.38 12.34 -19.55
CA VAL A 107 0.24 12.37 -18.22
C VAL A 107 1.47 13.25 -18.23
N GLU A 108 2.33 13.10 -19.24
CA GLU A 108 3.51 13.96 -19.41
C GLU A 108 3.14 15.44 -19.53
N SER A 109 2.10 15.73 -20.33
CA SER A 109 1.58 17.10 -20.49
C SER A 109 1.00 17.64 -19.19
N ALA A 110 0.22 16.82 -18.45
CA ALA A 110 -0.33 17.21 -17.17
C ALA A 110 0.76 17.50 -16.12
N MET A 111 1.82 16.69 -16.09
CA MET A 111 2.96 16.92 -15.17
C MET A 111 3.66 18.26 -15.41
N LYS A 112 3.73 18.73 -16.67
CA LYS A 112 4.37 20.01 -17.02
C LYS A 112 3.58 21.23 -16.56
N VAL A 113 2.25 21.12 -16.46
CA VAL A 113 1.37 22.26 -16.15
C VAL A 113 0.78 22.24 -14.74
N THR A 114 0.84 21.10 -14.06
CA THR A 114 0.32 20.94 -12.70
C THR A 114 1.40 21.35 -11.70
N SER A 115 1.10 22.30 -10.81
CA SER A 115 1.98 22.58 -9.68
C SER A 115 2.17 21.32 -8.84
N PRO A 116 3.41 20.90 -8.56
CA PRO A 116 3.66 19.68 -7.80
C PRO A 116 3.13 19.82 -6.37
N ALA A 117 2.76 18.68 -5.78
CA ALA A 117 2.52 18.59 -4.34
C ALA A 117 3.85 18.82 -3.59
N VAL A 118 3.77 19.35 -2.37
CA VAL A 118 4.94 19.54 -1.52
C VAL A 118 5.44 18.18 -1.03
N ARG A 119 6.72 17.86 -1.26
CA ARG A 119 7.39 16.75 -0.57
C ARG A 119 7.58 17.12 0.89
N ALA A 120 6.88 16.41 1.76
CA ALA A 120 6.83 16.72 3.18
C ALA A 120 8.14 16.37 3.90
N SER A 121 8.54 17.22 4.81
CA SER A 121 9.51 16.91 5.86
C SER A 121 8.86 16.11 6.99
N VAL A 122 9.64 15.55 7.90
CA VAL A 122 9.13 14.87 9.10
C VAL A 122 8.20 15.79 9.92
N ALA A 123 8.51 17.08 10.03
CA ALA A 123 7.65 18.04 10.73
C ALA A 123 6.25 18.17 10.09
N GLN A 124 6.17 18.10 8.76
CA GLN A 124 4.90 18.20 8.01
C GLN A 124 4.08 16.89 8.03
N LEU A 125 4.56 15.82 8.67
CA LEU A 125 3.73 14.64 8.92
C LEU A 125 2.51 14.94 9.81
N ALA A 126 2.52 16.04 10.58
CA ALA A 126 1.33 16.53 11.28
C ALA A 126 0.19 16.90 10.30
N ASP A 127 0.53 17.50 9.16
CA ASP A 127 -0.44 17.86 8.12
C ASP A 127 -0.99 16.62 7.41
N TYR A 128 -0.14 15.62 7.16
CA TYR A 128 -0.57 14.31 6.65
C TYR A 128 -1.52 13.62 7.63
N ALA A 129 -1.21 13.66 8.94
CA ALA A 129 -2.06 13.12 9.99
C ALA A 129 -3.42 13.84 10.04
N GLN A 130 -3.43 15.16 9.92
CA GLN A 130 -4.66 15.97 9.86
C GLN A 130 -5.56 15.55 8.69
N ILE A 131 -5.01 15.40 7.47
CA ILE A 131 -5.75 14.91 6.29
C ILE A 131 -6.32 13.51 6.58
N SER A 132 -5.54 12.64 7.23
CA SER A 132 -5.94 11.28 7.56
C SER A 132 -7.15 11.25 8.50
N LEU A 133 -7.10 12.03 9.58
CA LEU A 133 -8.23 12.19 10.53
C LEU A 133 -9.47 12.72 9.83
N GLN A 134 -9.35 13.80 9.06
CA GLN A 134 -10.47 14.40 8.33
C GLN A 134 -11.04 13.48 7.24
N SER A 135 -10.26 12.50 6.79
CA SER A 135 -10.70 11.47 5.84
C SER A 135 -11.31 10.23 6.53
N GLY A 136 -11.46 10.25 7.87
CA GLY A 136 -12.10 9.20 8.66
C GLY A 136 -11.17 8.01 8.98
N ARG A 137 -9.84 8.20 8.99
CA ARG A 137 -8.90 7.15 9.38
C ARG A 137 -8.69 7.12 10.90
N SER A 138 -8.57 5.92 11.44
CA SER A 138 -8.12 5.63 12.80
C SER A 138 -6.60 5.34 12.84
N GLY A 139 -6.02 5.22 14.03
CA GLY A 139 -4.61 4.85 14.20
C GLY A 139 -3.60 5.87 13.65
N VAL A 140 -4.03 7.13 13.47
CA VAL A 140 -3.27 8.16 12.73
C VAL A 140 -1.97 8.54 13.43
N ASP A 141 -1.93 8.58 14.78
CA ASP A 141 -0.71 8.90 15.51
C ASP A 141 0.33 7.77 15.40
N ALA A 142 -0.09 6.52 15.44
CA ALA A 142 0.79 5.37 15.21
C ALA A 142 1.32 5.38 13.77
N GLU A 143 0.46 5.62 12.76
CA GLU A 143 0.90 5.78 11.36
C GLU A 143 1.92 6.92 11.24
N ARG A 144 1.66 8.10 11.83
CA ARG A 144 2.57 9.24 11.82
C ARG A 144 3.94 8.90 12.41
N SER A 145 3.95 8.21 13.56
CA SER A 145 5.19 7.80 14.23
C SER A 145 6.01 6.84 13.36
N ARG A 146 5.37 5.82 12.77
CA ARG A 146 6.05 4.90 11.85
C ARG A 146 6.63 5.62 10.63
N LEU A 147 5.87 6.53 10.01
CA LEU A 147 6.36 7.33 8.87
C LEU A 147 7.55 8.19 9.26
N ALA A 148 7.51 8.84 10.44
CA ALA A 148 8.63 9.65 10.95
C ALA A 148 9.88 8.81 11.14
N THR A 149 9.77 7.62 11.75
CA THR A 149 10.87 6.68 11.92
C THR A 149 11.45 6.28 10.55
N THR A 150 10.61 5.82 9.62
CA THR A 150 11.07 5.41 8.28
C THR A 150 11.76 6.56 7.53
N MET A 151 11.18 7.77 7.55
CA MET A 151 11.78 8.94 6.87
C MET A 151 13.09 9.39 7.51
N THR A 152 13.32 9.04 8.77
CA THR A 152 14.58 9.35 9.48
C THR A 152 15.64 8.30 9.22
N ASP A 153 15.26 7.02 9.32
CA ASP A 153 16.19 5.89 9.28
C ASP A 153 16.54 5.49 7.83
N ASP A 154 15.58 5.63 6.90
CA ASP A 154 15.77 5.36 5.47
C ASP A 154 15.02 6.41 4.61
N PRO A 155 15.57 7.65 4.53
CA PRO A 155 14.93 8.78 3.84
C PRO A 155 14.75 8.57 2.34
N ASP A 156 15.42 7.58 1.78
CA ASP A 156 15.36 7.25 0.36
C ASP A 156 14.27 6.22 0.01
N SER A 157 13.69 5.54 1.00
CA SER A 157 12.65 4.52 0.80
C SER A 157 11.24 5.06 0.79
N LEU A 158 11.01 6.22 1.40
CA LEU A 158 9.67 6.77 1.60
C LEU A 158 9.63 8.29 1.38
N GLN A 159 8.63 8.72 0.61
CA GLN A 159 8.27 10.13 0.47
C GLN A 159 6.79 10.33 0.76
N VAL A 160 6.44 11.45 1.39
CA VAL A 160 5.07 11.89 1.59
C VAL A 160 4.85 13.17 0.78
N HIS A 161 3.78 13.23 -0.01
CA HIS A 161 3.44 14.37 -0.85
C HIS A 161 2.12 14.97 -0.38
N ILE A 162 2.07 16.29 -0.18
CA ILE A 162 0.91 17.03 0.35
C ILE A 162 0.55 18.16 -0.58
N VAL A 163 -0.75 18.29 -0.89
CA VAL A 163 -1.33 19.44 -1.60
C VAL A 163 -1.94 20.37 -0.57
N TYR A 164 -1.61 21.65 -0.69
CA TYR A 164 -2.17 22.73 0.12
C TYR A 164 -3.07 23.63 -0.73
N VAL A 165 -4.15 24.10 -0.13
CA VAL A 165 -5.05 25.14 -0.68
C VAL A 165 -5.19 26.22 0.37
N ASP A 166 -4.84 27.46 0.03
CA ASP A 166 -4.86 28.60 0.96
C ASP A 166 -4.16 28.29 2.30
N GLY A 167 -3.01 27.64 2.22
CA GLY A 167 -2.21 27.23 3.37
C GLY A 167 -2.74 26.02 4.16
N SER A 168 -3.89 25.46 3.80
CA SER A 168 -4.48 24.31 4.47
C SER A 168 -4.15 22.99 3.73
N PRO A 169 -3.73 21.91 4.42
CA PRO A 169 -3.44 20.63 3.79
C PRO A 169 -4.76 19.93 3.43
N VAL A 170 -4.92 19.54 2.15
CA VAL A 170 -6.21 19.04 1.63
C VAL A 170 -6.14 17.66 0.98
N SER A 171 -4.98 17.26 0.49
CA SER A 171 -4.78 15.94 -0.12
C SER A 171 -3.35 15.48 0.10
N ALA A 172 -3.16 14.19 0.32
CA ALA A 172 -1.83 13.62 0.51
C ALA A 172 -1.74 12.18 0.01
N GLY A 173 -0.51 11.71 -0.12
CA GLY A 173 -0.21 10.31 -0.42
C GLY A 173 1.26 10.01 -0.24
N ARG A 174 1.58 8.73 -0.12
CA ARG A 174 2.94 8.21 0.07
C ARG A 174 3.46 7.62 -1.23
N LEU A 175 4.78 7.70 -1.42
CA LEU A 175 5.54 6.99 -2.43
C LEU A 175 6.57 6.12 -1.69
N LEU A 176 6.47 4.82 -1.85
CA LEU A 176 7.48 3.88 -1.38
C LEU A 176 8.40 3.52 -2.54
N LEU A 177 9.70 3.44 -2.30
CA LEU A 177 10.72 3.21 -3.30
C LEU A 177 11.44 1.89 -3.01
N ASP A 178 11.33 0.92 -3.92
CA ASP A 178 12.12 -0.31 -3.92
C ASP A 178 13.21 -0.21 -5.00
N ARG A 179 14.33 0.42 -4.67
CA ARG A 179 15.44 0.66 -5.58
C ARG A 179 16.01 -0.65 -6.17
N PRO A 180 16.16 -1.76 -5.41
CA PRO A 180 16.68 -3.02 -5.95
C PRO A 180 15.86 -3.58 -7.11
N SER A 181 14.57 -3.28 -7.19
CA SER A 181 13.69 -3.73 -8.29
C SER A 181 13.35 -2.64 -9.30
N ALA A 182 13.94 -1.45 -9.18
CA ALA A 182 13.53 -0.27 -9.94
C ALA A 182 12.00 -0.06 -9.94
N ALA A 183 11.38 -0.30 -8.77
CA ALA A 183 9.96 -0.21 -8.58
C ALA A 183 9.59 0.81 -7.50
N ALA A 184 8.39 1.35 -7.61
CA ALA A 184 7.81 2.20 -6.60
C ALA A 184 6.34 1.86 -6.38
N GLU A 185 5.78 2.26 -5.23
CA GLU A 185 4.39 2.03 -4.88
C GLU A 185 3.72 3.33 -4.41
N LEU A 186 2.53 3.61 -4.94
CA LEU A 186 1.65 4.65 -4.42
C LEU A 186 0.81 4.08 -3.29
N ALA A 187 0.96 4.62 -2.09
CA ALA A 187 0.19 4.19 -0.93
C ALA A 187 -0.53 5.36 -0.25
N GLY A 188 -1.58 5.06 0.50
CA GLY A 188 -2.23 5.99 1.42
C GLY A 188 -2.74 7.28 0.79
N GLY A 189 -3.13 7.25 -0.48
CA GLY A 189 -3.68 8.42 -1.18
C GLY A 189 -5.05 8.80 -0.62
N ARG A 190 -5.21 10.07 -0.16
CA ARG A 190 -6.45 10.55 0.44
C ARG A 190 -6.67 12.04 0.21
N THR A 191 -7.93 12.44 0.16
CA THR A 191 -8.35 13.85 0.03
C THR A 191 -9.47 14.13 1.01
N VAL A 192 -9.33 15.22 1.74
CA VAL A 192 -10.36 15.71 2.68
C VAL A 192 -11.72 15.81 1.96
N PRO A 193 -12.82 15.30 2.54
CA PRO A 193 -14.13 15.22 1.87
C PRO A 193 -14.58 16.52 1.19
N ALA A 194 -14.43 17.66 1.86
CA ALA A 194 -14.80 18.98 1.35
C ALA A 194 -13.98 19.43 0.12
N HIS A 195 -12.84 18.79 -0.14
CA HIS A 195 -11.92 19.12 -1.24
C HIS A 195 -11.87 18.04 -2.33
N ARG A 196 -12.73 17.02 -2.27
CA ARG A 196 -12.82 15.97 -3.31
C ARG A 196 -13.36 16.50 -4.63
N ARG A 197 -13.08 15.79 -5.71
CA ARG A 197 -13.51 16.13 -7.10
C ARG A 197 -12.99 17.47 -7.63
N ARG A 198 -11.89 17.98 -7.06
CA ARG A 198 -11.21 19.23 -7.48
C ARG A 198 -9.82 19.00 -8.07
N GLY A 199 -9.46 17.74 -8.40
CA GLY A 199 -8.16 17.40 -8.98
C GLY A 199 -7.03 17.15 -7.97
N HIS A 200 -7.19 17.45 -6.68
CA HIS A 200 -6.09 17.37 -5.70
C HIS A 200 -5.50 15.97 -5.56
N PHE A 201 -6.32 14.91 -5.64
CA PHE A 201 -5.81 13.53 -5.69
C PHE A 201 -4.94 13.30 -6.92
N THR A 202 -5.37 13.76 -8.10
CA THR A 202 -4.58 13.68 -9.35
C THR A 202 -3.26 14.43 -9.19
N THR A 203 -3.25 15.61 -8.59
CA THR A 203 -2.03 16.38 -8.30
C THR A 203 -1.05 15.56 -7.44
N THR A 204 -1.52 14.90 -6.38
CA THR A 204 -0.64 14.05 -5.56
C THR A 204 -0.11 12.85 -6.34
N VAL A 205 -0.90 12.26 -7.24
CA VAL A 205 -0.46 11.15 -8.09
C VAL A 205 0.61 11.60 -9.07
N LEU A 206 0.39 12.69 -9.81
CA LEU A 206 1.34 13.23 -10.78
C LEU A 206 2.67 13.62 -10.13
N SER A 207 2.63 14.25 -8.95
CA SER A 207 3.83 14.61 -8.19
C SER A 207 4.63 13.37 -7.77
N ARG A 208 3.96 12.26 -7.40
CA ARG A 208 4.63 11.01 -7.02
C ARG A 208 5.12 10.23 -8.24
N ILE A 209 4.46 10.32 -9.41
CA ILE A 209 4.98 9.80 -10.68
C ILE A 209 6.31 10.48 -11.00
N ALA A 210 6.36 11.83 -10.95
CA ALA A 210 7.58 12.59 -11.20
C ALA A 210 8.71 12.17 -10.25
N ALA A 211 8.42 12.06 -8.96
CA ALA A 211 9.40 11.66 -7.95
C ALA A 211 9.88 10.21 -8.11
N ALA A 212 9.01 9.29 -8.55
CA ALA A 212 9.38 7.91 -8.84
C ALA A 212 10.35 7.83 -10.03
N ILE A 213 10.10 8.60 -11.09
CA ILE A 213 11.00 8.70 -12.26
C ILE A 213 12.34 9.28 -11.84
N GLU A 214 12.35 10.37 -11.06
CA GLU A 214 13.57 10.99 -10.54
C GLU A 214 14.39 10.01 -9.69
N ALA A 215 13.72 9.13 -8.94
CA ALA A 215 14.36 8.08 -8.15
C ALA A 215 14.84 6.88 -8.99
N GLY A 216 14.58 6.84 -10.30
CA GLY A 216 14.99 5.78 -11.21
C GLY A 216 14.06 4.56 -11.22
N ALA A 217 12.82 4.71 -10.75
CA ALA A 217 11.85 3.64 -10.85
C ALA A 217 11.38 3.47 -12.32
N GLU A 218 11.20 2.23 -12.74
CA GLU A 218 10.69 1.87 -14.06
C GLU A 218 9.22 1.45 -14.02
N THR A 219 8.76 0.95 -12.87
CA THR A 219 7.37 0.51 -12.66
C THR A 219 6.80 1.11 -11.39
N LEU A 220 5.58 1.65 -11.50
CA LEU A 220 4.84 2.20 -10.37
C LEU A 220 3.59 1.37 -10.09
N TRP A 221 3.48 0.86 -8.88
CA TRP A 221 2.38 0.02 -8.41
C TRP A 221 1.41 0.80 -7.55
N VAL A 222 0.16 0.33 -7.48
CA VAL A 222 -0.83 0.84 -6.54
C VAL A 222 -1.95 -0.17 -6.31
N ASP A 223 -2.33 -0.35 -5.05
CA ASP A 223 -3.56 -1.01 -4.67
C ASP A 223 -4.66 0.03 -4.57
N ALA A 224 -5.71 -0.12 -5.36
CA ALA A 224 -6.69 0.91 -5.59
C ALA A 224 -8.12 0.41 -5.31
N LEU A 225 -8.79 1.10 -4.40
CA LEU A 225 -10.24 0.98 -4.24
C LEU A 225 -10.96 1.41 -5.54
N PRO A 226 -12.18 0.95 -5.81
CA PRO A 226 -12.90 1.23 -7.05
C PRO A 226 -12.94 2.73 -7.44
N THR A 227 -13.06 3.62 -6.45
CA THR A 227 -13.10 5.07 -6.67
C THR A 227 -11.78 5.65 -7.15
N SER A 228 -10.65 5.19 -6.61
CA SER A 228 -9.31 5.64 -7.03
C SER A 228 -8.86 4.95 -8.31
N ALA A 229 -9.24 3.69 -8.52
CA ALA A 229 -8.92 2.94 -9.75
C ALA A 229 -9.39 3.66 -11.01
N LEU A 230 -10.58 4.26 -10.99
CA LEU A 230 -11.11 5.04 -12.12
C LEU A 230 -10.22 6.25 -12.48
N VAL A 231 -9.66 6.93 -11.50
CA VAL A 231 -8.76 8.06 -11.73
C VAL A 231 -7.42 7.58 -12.24
N LEU A 232 -6.86 6.54 -11.62
CA LEU A 232 -5.56 5.97 -11.97
C LEU A 232 -5.55 5.37 -13.39
N THR A 233 -6.63 4.68 -13.79
CA THR A 233 -6.77 4.16 -15.16
C THR A 233 -6.74 5.29 -16.20
N LYS A 234 -7.35 6.45 -15.91
CA LYS A 234 -7.26 7.63 -16.79
C LYS A 234 -5.85 8.21 -16.87
N LEU A 235 -5.00 7.95 -15.88
CA LEU A 235 -3.58 8.29 -15.87
C LEU A 235 -2.68 7.19 -16.46
N GLY A 236 -3.27 6.19 -17.15
CA GLY A 236 -2.52 5.15 -17.86
C GLY A 236 -2.15 3.92 -17.02
N PHE A 237 -2.55 3.86 -15.75
CA PHE A 237 -2.39 2.64 -14.98
C PHE A 237 -3.25 1.51 -15.55
N THR A 238 -2.68 0.32 -15.63
CA THR A 238 -3.35 -0.88 -16.15
C THR A 238 -3.55 -1.92 -15.04
N PRO A 239 -4.71 -2.61 -15.00
CA PRO A 239 -4.96 -3.64 -14.00
C PRO A 239 -4.07 -4.87 -14.24
N VAL A 240 -3.46 -5.37 -13.17
CA VAL A 240 -2.58 -6.55 -13.15
C VAL A 240 -3.26 -7.72 -12.45
N THR A 241 -3.75 -7.49 -11.24
CA THR A 241 -4.47 -8.46 -10.41
C THR A 241 -5.37 -7.71 -9.43
N TRP A 242 -5.86 -8.39 -8.42
CA TRP A 242 -6.55 -7.78 -7.29
C TRP A 242 -5.89 -8.23 -5.99
N THR A 243 -6.10 -7.46 -4.93
CA THR A 243 -5.73 -7.84 -3.57
C THR A 243 -6.90 -7.62 -2.62
N GLN A 244 -6.90 -8.36 -1.51
CA GLN A 244 -7.90 -8.24 -0.46
C GLN A 244 -7.26 -8.49 0.89
N PRO A 245 -7.31 -7.52 1.82
CA PRO A 245 -6.86 -7.73 3.19
C PRO A 245 -7.84 -8.62 3.96
N TYR A 246 -7.30 -9.47 4.83
CA TYR A 246 -8.02 -10.26 5.82
C TYR A 246 -7.43 -9.93 7.18
N VAL A 247 -8.23 -9.37 8.07
CA VAL A 247 -7.77 -8.91 9.39
C VAL A 247 -8.33 -9.82 10.49
N ALA A 248 -7.56 -10.01 11.54
CA ALA A 248 -8.09 -10.61 12.76
C ALA A 248 -8.87 -9.54 13.54
N ASP A 249 -10.08 -9.88 13.99
CA ASP A 249 -10.78 -9.04 14.96
C ASP A 249 -10.03 -9.11 16.31
N SER A 250 -9.81 -7.97 16.92
CA SER A 250 -9.26 -7.89 18.28
C SER A 250 -10.12 -8.63 19.33
N ALA A 251 -11.32 -9.07 18.96
CA ALA A 251 -12.26 -9.83 19.78
C ALA A 251 -12.14 -11.35 19.63
N ILE A 252 -11.21 -11.90 18.80
CA ILE A 252 -10.95 -13.35 18.78
C ILE A 252 -10.08 -13.69 20.00
N GLU A 253 -10.67 -13.51 21.19
CA GLU A 253 -10.20 -14.12 22.43
C GLU A 253 -10.56 -15.62 22.38
N SER A 254 -9.52 -16.43 22.40
CA SER A 254 -9.42 -17.83 22.82
C SER A 254 -10.73 -18.53 23.25
N GLU A 255 -11.23 -19.46 22.44
CA GLU A 255 -11.79 -20.72 22.94
C GLU A 255 -10.74 -21.82 22.98
#